data_79f08ee6149de15a58aa1822a072a055
#
_entry.id   79f08ee6149de15a58aa1822a072a055
#
_cell.length_a   1.000
_cell.length_b   1.000
_cell.length_c   1.000
_cell.angle_alpha   90.00
_cell.angle_beta   90.00
_cell.angle_gamma   90.00
#
_symmetry.space_group_name_H-M   'P 1'
#
loop_
_entity.id
_entity.type
_entity.pdbx_description
1 polymer ?
#
loop_
_entity_poly.entity_id
_entity_poly.type
_entity_poly.pdbx_seq_one_letter_code
_entity_poly.pdbx_strand_id
1 'polypeptide(L)'
;MEECKICNLYSLDQSIARKLLESAVYPWEVLPKIKEFIIELGNQLNKDEYEQKGENVWIAKTAKVAPTAYINGPAIIGKDAEIRHCAFIRGNAIIGEGAVVGNSTELKNVILFNKVQVPHYNYVGDSILGYKSHMGAGSITSNVKSDKKLV
;
A
#
# COMPACT_ATOMS: atom_id res chain seq x y z
N MET A 1 15.96 11.55 16.26
CA MET A 1 15.28 10.86 15.12
C MET A 1 15.65 9.37 14.96
N GLU A 2 16.41 8.83 15.90
CA GLU A 2 16.78 7.39 15.89
C GLU A 2 15.55 6.48 15.89
N GLU A 3 14.54 6.83 16.65
CA GLU A 3 13.28 6.09 16.77
C GLU A 3 12.46 6.03 15.47
N CYS A 4 12.69 6.97 14.54
CA CYS A 4 11.99 7.04 13.26
C CYS A 4 12.66 6.23 12.14
N LYS A 5 13.74 5.53 12.45
CA LYS A 5 14.42 4.68 11.45
C LYS A 5 13.57 3.48 11.07
N ILE A 6 13.61 3.09 9.82
CA ILE A 6 12.89 1.94 9.27
C ILE A 6 13.14 0.68 10.12
N CYS A 7 14.38 0.41 10.49
CA CYS A 7 14.74 -0.78 11.28
C CYS A 7 14.11 -0.80 12.68
N ASN A 8 13.73 0.34 13.23
CA ASN A 8 13.10 0.45 14.54
C ASN A 8 11.56 0.46 14.45
N LEU A 9 11.01 0.87 13.30
CA LEU A 9 9.57 1.03 13.12
C LEU A 9 8.88 -0.21 12.55
N TYR A 10 9.58 -0.99 11.70
CA TYR A 10 8.92 -1.99 10.86
C TYR A 10 9.54 -3.38 10.97
N SER A 11 8.67 -4.40 10.97
CA SER A 11 9.03 -5.81 10.76
C SER A 11 9.11 -6.08 9.26
N LEU A 12 10.29 -5.89 8.66
CA LEU A 12 10.48 -5.87 7.20
C LEU A 12 10.17 -7.20 6.51
N ASP A 13 10.21 -8.32 7.22
CA ASP A 13 9.78 -9.65 6.77
C ASP A 13 8.27 -9.72 6.50
N GLN A 14 7.50 -8.76 6.99
CA GLN A 14 6.06 -8.65 6.81
C GLN A 14 5.66 -7.74 5.64
N SER A 15 6.54 -7.57 4.66
CA SER A 15 6.24 -6.79 3.46
C SER A 15 7.01 -7.27 2.24
N ILE A 16 6.34 -7.38 1.12
CA ILE A 16 6.96 -7.60 -0.20
C ILE A 16 7.88 -6.44 -0.61
N ALA A 17 7.71 -5.26 0.00
CA ALA A 17 8.54 -4.08 -0.23
C ALA A 17 9.85 -4.06 0.57
N ARG A 18 10.21 -5.16 1.22
CA ARG A 18 11.41 -5.27 2.07
C ARG A 18 12.66 -4.67 1.42
N LYS A 19 12.97 -5.06 0.17
CA LYS A 19 14.17 -4.58 -0.53
C LYS A 19 14.20 -3.05 -0.71
N LEU A 20 13.04 -2.46 -0.98
CA LEU A 20 12.91 -1.01 -1.08
C LEU A 20 13.17 -0.34 0.27
N LEU A 21 12.57 -0.87 1.32
CA LEU A 21 12.71 -0.33 2.67
C LEU A 21 14.13 -0.48 3.22
N GLU A 22 14.81 -1.59 2.93
CA GLU A 22 16.22 -1.80 3.31
C GLU A 22 17.19 -0.85 2.59
N SER A 23 16.79 -0.22 1.48
CA SER A 23 17.61 0.74 0.73
C SER A 23 17.63 2.15 1.32
N ALA A 24 16.94 2.39 2.43
CA ALA A 24 16.78 3.70 3.04
C ALA A 24 16.90 3.63 4.57
N VAL A 25 17.13 4.77 5.17
CA VAL A 25 17.21 4.89 6.65
C VAL A 25 15.85 5.29 7.22
N TYR A 26 15.18 6.23 6.57
CA TYR A 26 13.90 6.77 7.03
C TYR A 26 12.75 6.46 6.06
N PRO A 27 11.53 6.26 6.56
CA PRO A 27 10.38 5.87 5.71
C PRO A 27 10.09 6.84 4.57
N TRP A 28 10.19 8.13 4.80
CA TRP A 28 9.90 9.13 3.78
C TRP A 28 10.85 9.12 2.58
N GLU A 29 12.04 8.54 2.73
CA GLU A 29 13.04 8.43 1.64
C GLU A 29 12.63 7.45 0.55
N VAL A 30 11.70 6.53 0.85
CA VAL A 30 11.22 5.54 -0.13
C VAL A 30 9.97 5.99 -0.87
N LEU A 31 9.22 6.96 -0.34
CA LEU A 31 7.96 7.42 -0.95
C LEU A 31 8.10 7.79 -2.44
N PRO A 32 9.11 8.54 -2.89
CA PRO A 32 9.28 8.86 -4.30
C PRO A 32 9.70 7.67 -5.18
N LYS A 33 10.11 6.55 -4.57
CA LYS A 33 10.61 5.35 -5.27
C LYS A 33 9.57 4.24 -5.41
N ILE A 34 8.40 4.38 -4.78
CA ILE A 34 7.36 3.33 -4.75
C ILE A 34 6.92 2.96 -6.16
N LYS A 35 6.70 3.93 -7.02
CA LYS A 35 6.23 3.71 -8.39
C LYS A 35 7.13 2.76 -9.18
N GLU A 36 8.40 3.11 -9.30
CA GLU A 36 9.38 2.35 -10.06
C GLU A 36 9.58 0.95 -9.46
N PHE A 37 9.62 0.87 -8.13
CA PHE A 37 9.75 -0.39 -7.42
C PHE A 37 8.58 -1.34 -7.70
N ILE A 38 7.33 -0.84 -7.74
CA ILE A 38 6.15 -1.66 -8.06
C ILE A 38 6.26 -2.22 -9.47
N ILE A 39 6.67 -1.41 -10.44
CA ILE A 39 6.78 -1.83 -11.84
C ILE A 39 7.85 -2.92 -11.98
N GLU A 40 9.01 -2.71 -11.37
CA GLU A 40 10.11 -3.67 -11.39
C GLU A 40 9.71 -5.00 -10.71
N LEU A 41 9.18 -4.93 -9.49
CA LEU A 41 8.77 -6.10 -8.73
C LEU A 41 7.61 -6.84 -9.42
N GLY A 42 6.62 -6.11 -9.92
CA GLY A 42 5.45 -6.68 -10.57
C GLY A 42 5.80 -7.57 -11.76
N ASN A 43 6.77 -7.14 -12.57
CA ASN A 43 7.27 -7.94 -13.70
C ASN A 43 8.01 -9.22 -13.29
N GLN A 44 8.44 -9.33 -12.03
CA GLN A 44 9.15 -10.48 -11.47
C GLN A 44 8.23 -11.41 -10.66
N LEU A 45 6.97 -11.02 -10.42
CA LEU A 45 6.04 -11.82 -9.63
C LEU A 45 5.71 -13.16 -10.31
N ASN A 46 5.54 -14.19 -9.50
CA ASN A 46 5.19 -15.52 -9.96
C ASN A 46 3.78 -15.50 -10.61
N LYS A 47 3.71 -15.80 -11.91
CA LYS A 47 2.47 -15.84 -12.70
C LYS A 47 1.49 -16.94 -12.25
N ASP A 48 1.96 -17.93 -11.52
CA ASP A 48 1.08 -18.95 -10.95
C ASP A 48 0.30 -18.41 -9.72
N GLU A 49 0.84 -17.38 -9.06
CA GLU A 49 0.25 -16.77 -7.86
C GLU A 49 -0.41 -15.41 -8.14
N TYR A 50 0.08 -14.67 -9.14
CA TYR A 50 -0.39 -13.32 -9.48
C TYR A 50 -0.87 -13.25 -10.92
N GLU A 51 -1.87 -12.42 -11.14
CA GLU A 51 -2.43 -12.10 -12.43
C GLU A 51 -2.31 -10.59 -12.70
N GLN A 52 -1.86 -10.23 -13.90
CA GLN A 52 -1.85 -8.83 -14.32
C GLN A 52 -3.24 -8.46 -14.86
N LYS A 53 -3.96 -7.58 -14.17
CA LYS A 53 -5.34 -7.18 -14.48
C LYS A 53 -5.46 -5.83 -15.20
N GLY A 54 -4.34 -5.19 -15.51
CA GLY A 54 -4.31 -3.90 -16.20
C GLY A 54 -2.89 -3.42 -16.37
N GLU A 55 -2.71 -2.20 -16.82
CA GLU A 55 -1.39 -1.61 -16.96
C GLU A 55 -0.72 -1.44 -15.59
N ASN A 56 0.33 -2.21 -15.35
CA ASN A 56 1.07 -2.23 -14.08
C ASN A 56 0.19 -2.53 -12.84
N VAL A 57 -0.85 -3.36 -12.99
CA VAL A 57 -1.68 -3.83 -11.88
C VAL A 57 -1.56 -5.34 -11.74
N TRP A 58 -0.98 -5.80 -10.63
CA TRP A 58 -0.82 -7.21 -10.31
C TRP A 58 -1.64 -7.57 -9.07
N ILE A 59 -2.49 -8.56 -9.21
CA ILE A 59 -3.41 -9.00 -8.16
C ILE A 59 -3.16 -10.47 -7.87
N ALA A 60 -2.93 -10.82 -6.62
CA ALA A 60 -2.83 -12.21 -6.20
C ALA A 60 -4.14 -12.95 -6.50
N LYS A 61 -4.06 -14.17 -7.01
CA LYS A 61 -5.23 -14.99 -7.37
C LYS A 61 -6.15 -15.31 -6.19
N THR A 62 -5.61 -15.27 -4.97
CA THR A 62 -6.37 -15.47 -3.73
C THR A 62 -6.98 -14.18 -3.15
N ALA A 63 -6.61 -13.02 -3.71
CA ALA A 63 -7.17 -11.75 -3.26
C ALA A 63 -8.66 -11.61 -3.65
N LYS A 64 -9.42 -10.95 -2.80
CA LYS A 64 -10.84 -10.67 -3.02
C LYS A 64 -11.02 -9.20 -3.38
N VAL A 65 -11.43 -8.93 -4.60
CA VAL A 65 -11.64 -7.55 -5.09
C VAL A 65 -13.11 -7.38 -5.44
N ALA A 66 -13.76 -6.44 -4.78
CA ALA A 66 -15.15 -6.10 -5.08
C ALA A 66 -15.27 -5.51 -6.51
N PRO A 67 -16.30 -5.86 -7.27
CA PRO A 67 -16.47 -5.38 -8.65
C PRO A 67 -16.67 -3.85 -8.73
N THR A 68 -17.00 -3.22 -7.63
CA THR A 68 -17.18 -1.77 -7.49
C THR A 68 -15.91 -1.03 -7.05
N ALA A 69 -14.83 -1.73 -6.78
CA ALA A 69 -13.55 -1.11 -6.50
C ALA A 69 -12.92 -0.58 -7.79
N TYR A 70 -12.26 0.57 -7.71
CA TYR A 70 -11.53 1.15 -8.81
C TYR A 70 -10.02 1.13 -8.53
N ILE A 71 -9.25 0.48 -9.40
CA ILE A 71 -7.82 0.28 -9.20
C ILE A 71 -7.04 0.82 -10.39
N ASN A 72 -6.28 1.89 -10.14
CA ASN A 72 -5.24 2.37 -11.05
C ASN A 72 -3.89 1.77 -10.69
N GLY A 73 -3.08 1.51 -11.70
CA GLY A 73 -1.66 1.16 -11.53
C GLY A 73 -0.74 2.40 -11.32
N PRO A 74 0.52 2.16 -10.96
CA PRO A 74 1.04 0.86 -10.55
C PRO A 74 0.49 0.36 -9.22
N ALA A 75 0.14 -0.91 -9.14
CA ALA A 75 -0.36 -1.49 -7.90
C ALA A 75 -0.02 -2.99 -7.78
N ILE A 76 0.30 -3.43 -6.57
CA ILE A 76 0.40 -4.85 -6.22
C ILE A 76 -0.57 -5.12 -5.08
N ILE A 77 -1.47 -6.09 -5.27
CA ILE A 77 -2.42 -6.55 -4.27
C ILE A 77 -2.02 -7.96 -3.85
N GLY A 78 -1.62 -8.10 -2.59
CA GLY A 78 -1.07 -9.32 -2.02
C GLY A 78 -2.09 -10.43 -1.82
N LYS A 79 -1.58 -11.62 -1.50
CA LYS A 79 -2.39 -12.82 -1.25
C LYS A 79 -3.40 -12.56 -0.13
N ASP A 80 -4.60 -13.10 -0.29
CA ASP A 80 -5.68 -13.02 0.69
C ASP A 80 -6.07 -11.58 1.10
N ALA A 81 -5.57 -10.57 0.40
CA ALA A 81 -5.99 -9.20 0.61
C ALA A 81 -7.46 -9.00 0.18
N GLU A 82 -8.13 -8.09 0.84
CA GLU A 82 -9.53 -7.77 0.58
C GLU A 82 -9.70 -6.31 0.20
N ILE A 83 -10.14 -6.07 -1.04
CA ILE A 83 -10.47 -4.74 -1.56
C ILE A 83 -11.98 -4.65 -1.64
N ARG A 84 -12.58 -3.87 -0.76
CA ARG A 84 -14.02 -3.84 -0.56
C ARG A 84 -14.72 -2.84 -1.48
N HIS A 85 -16.04 -2.80 -1.33
CA HIS A 85 -16.95 -1.95 -2.09
C HIS A 85 -16.48 -0.50 -2.15
N CYS A 86 -16.45 0.07 -3.37
CA CYS A 86 -16.09 1.47 -3.62
C CYS A 86 -14.70 1.90 -3.12
N ALA A 87 -13.78 0.97 -2.87
CA ALA A 87 -12.40 1.33 -2.60
C ALA A 87 -11.77 1.98 -3.85
N PHE A 88 -10.99 3.03 -3.65
CA PHE A 88 -10.29 3.73 -4.72
C PHE A 88 -8.77 3.65 -4.54
N ILE A 89 -8.12 2.83 -5.33
CA ILE A 89 -6.67 2.73 -5.40
C ILE A 89 -6.19 3.67 -6.51
N ARG A 90 -5.60 4.79 -6.15
CA ARG A 90 -5.16 5.82 -7.12
C ARG A 90 -3.86 5.46 -7.83
N GLY A 91 -3.14 4.50 -7.32
CA GLY A 91 -1.87 4.05 -7.85
C GLY A 91 -0.70 4.26 -6.89
N ASN A 92 0.47 3.76 -7.29
CA ASN A 92 1.66 3.64 -6.48
C ASN A 92 1.36 2.96 -5.15
N ALA A 93 0.61 1.84 -5.19
CA ALA A 93 0.12 1.17 -4.00
C ALA A 93 0.63 -0.28 -3.90
N ILE A 94 1.24 -0.60 -2.76
CA ILE A 94 1.55 -1.98 -2.36
C ILE A 94 0.61 -2.33 -1.22
N ILE A 95 -0.22 -3.35 -1.42
CA ILE A 95 -1.17 -3.84 -0.43
C ILE A 95 -0.72 -5.23 -0.02
N GLY A 96 -0.32 -5.36 1.25
CA GLY A 96 0.26 -6.58 1.82
C GLY A 96 -0.72 -7.75 1.90
N GLU A 97 -0.18 -8.92 2.21
CA GLU A 97 -0.96 -10.14 2.35
C GLU A 97 -1.98 -10.03 3.50
N GLY A 98 -3.22 -10.44 3.25
CA GLY A 98 -4.29 -10.39 4.24
C GLY A 98 -4.67 -8.98 4.70
N ALA A 99 -4.23 -7.94 4.00
CA ALA A 99 -4.62 -6.56 4.29
C ALA A 99 -6.05 -6.29 3.85
N VAL A 100 -6.71 -5.36 4.50
CA VAL A 100 -8.09 -4.95 4.21
C VAL A 100 -8.12 -3.48 3.82
N VAL A 101 -8.56 -3.20 2.61
CA VAL A 101 -8.88 -1.87 2.10
C VAL A 101 -10.40 -1.79 1.98
N GLY A 102 -11.01 -1.06 2.90
CA GLY A 102 -12.46 -1.14 3.09
C GLY A 102 -13.27 -0.18 2.23
N ASN A 103 -14.55 -0.11 2.61
CA ASN A 103 -15.53 0.69 1.90
C ASN A 103 -15.09 2.15 1.77
N SER A 104 -15.10 2.65 0.53
CA SER A 104 -14.82 4.04 0.20
C SER A 104 -13.48 4.56 0.77
N THR A 105 -12.52 3.67 0.92
CA THR A 105 -11.15 4.00 1.32
C THR A 105 -10.34 4.37 0.08
N GLU A 106 -9.63 5.49 0.15
CA GLU A 106 -8.76 5.95 -0.92
C GLU A 106 -7.28 5.76 -0.55
N LEU A 107 -6.52 5.18 -1.46
CA LEU A 107 -5.07 4.98 -1.31
C LEU A 107 -4.29 5.71 -2.41
N LYS A 108 -3.24 6.41 -2.04
CA LYS A 108 -2.34 7.09 -2.98
C LYS A 108 -0.90 7.07 -2.47
N ASN A 109 -0.01 6.45 -3.24
CA ASN A 109 1.42 6.38 -2.93
C ASN A 109 1.70 5.78 -1.55
N VAL A 110 1.39 4.50 -1.38
CA VAL A 110 1.41 3.82 -0.07
C VAL A 110 2.08 2.46 -0.10
N ILE A 111 2.63 2.07 1.04
CA ILE A 111 2.99 0.69 1.35
C ILE A 111 2.18 0.25 2.57
N LEU A 112 1.24 -0.66 2.37
CA LEU A 112 0.55 -1.35 3.45
C LEU A 112 1.22 -2.70 3.67
N PHE A 113 1.72 -2.92 4.87
CA PHE A 113 2.29 -4.21 5.26
C PHE A 113 1.21 -5.28 5.38
N ASN A 114 1.63 -6.53 5.59
CA ASN A 114 0.71 -7.63 5.78
C ASN A 114 -0.26 -7.37 6.94
N LYS A 115 -1.53 -7.75 6.74
CA LYS A 115 -2.60 -7.64 7.74
C LYS A 115 -2.92 -6.21 8.22
N VAL A 116 -2.51 -5.19 7.46
CA VAL A 116 -2.95 -3.81 7.69
C VAL A 116 -4.45 -3.68 7.42
N GLN A 117 -5.14 -2.91 8.22
CA GLN A 117 -6.56 -2.64 8.03
C GLN A 117 -6.84 -1.14 7.93
N VAL A 118 -7.39 -0.73 6.81
CA VAL A 118 -7.94 0.62 6.56
C VAL A 118 -9.38 0.45 6.07
N PRO A 119 -10.29 0.03 6.98
CA PRO A 119 -11.51 -0.67 6.60
C PRO A 119 -12.71 0.22 6.26
N HIS A 120 -12.69 1.51 6.64
CA HIS A 120 -13.89 2.34 6.54
C HIS A 120 -13.59 3.81 6.31
N TYR A 121 -13.92 4.31 5.10
CA TYR A 121 -13.85 5.76 4.79
C TYR A 121 -12.51 6.39 5.19
N ASN A 122 -11.43 5.70 4.90
CA ASN A 122 -10.08 6.19 5.18
C ASN A 122 -9.50 6.89 3.95
N TYR A 123 -8.67 7.89 4.17
CA TYR A 123 -7.73 8.36 3.17
C TYR A 123 -6.32 8.07 3.66
N VAL A 124 -5.54 7.37 2.84
CA VAL A 124 -4.14 7.07 3.14
C VAL A 124 -3.29 7.53 1.95
N GLY A 125 -2.53 8.57 2.15
CA GLY A 125 -1.66 9.14 1.12
C GLY A 125 -0.23 9.34 1.60
N ASP A 126 0.74 9.07 0.72
CA ASP A 126 2.17 9.26 0.99
C ASP A 126 2.59 8.65 2.35
N SER A 127 2.21 7.40 2.59
CA SER A 127 2.28 6.75 3.90
C SER A 127 2.76 5.31 3.82
N ILE A 128 3.38 4.86 4.91
CA ILE A 128 3.77 3.47 5.11
C ILE A 128 3.14 2.98 6.42
N LEU A 129 2.25 2.00 6.34
CA LEU A 129 1.60 1.39 7.49
C LEU A 129 2.22 0.04 7.80
N GLY A 130 2.73 -0.12 9.02
CA GLY A 130 3.41 -1.33 9.48
C GLY A 130 2.48 -2.52 9.72
N TYR A 131 3.08 -3.67 9.94
CA TYR A 131 2.39 -4.94 10.14
C TYR A 131 1.27 -4.87 11.18
N LYS A 132 0.07 -5.34 10.79
CA LYS A 132 -1.14 -5.33 11.63
C LYS A 132 -1.62 -3.95 12.10
N SER A 133 -1.11 -2.85 11.56
CA SER A 133 -1.66 -1.56 11.93
C SER A 133 -3.10 -1.41 11.45
N HIS A 134 -3.86 -0.61 12.19
CA HIS A 134 -5.28 -0.39 11.96
C HIS A 134 -5.61 1.09 12.03
N MET A 135 -6.35 1.60 11.06
CA MET A 135 -6.91 2.94 11.11
C MET A 135 -8.41 2.85 11.42
N GLY A 136 -8.86 3.57 12.45
CA GLY A 136 -10.28 3.66 12.78
C GLY A 136 -11.09 4.29 11.66
N ALA A 137 -12.41 4.09 11.68
CA ALA A 137 -13.33 4.63 10.68
C ALA A 137 -13.21 6.15 10.58
N GLY A 138 -13.12 6.66 9.34
CA GLY A 138 -12.99 8.09 9.06
C GLY A 138 -11.62 8.69 9.33
N SER A 139 -10.64 7.91 9.79
CA SER A 139 -9.26 8.41 9.98
C SER A 139 -8.61 8.69 8.64
N ILE A 140 -7.89 9.79 8.55
CA ILE A 140 -7.19 10.21 7.35
C ILE A 140 -5.74 10.60 7.66
N THR A 141 -4.85 10.43 6.66
CA THR A 141 -3.52 11.04 6.67
C THR A 141 -3.58 12.39 5.98
N SER A 142 -2.92 13.41 6.54
CA SER A 142 -2.83 14.73 5.92
C SER A 142 -1.42 14.96 5.40
N ASN A 143 -1.30 15.34 4.13
CA ASN A 143 -0.03 15.65 3.49
C ASN A 143 0.06 17.08 2.96
N VAL A 144 -0.94 17.90 3.24
CA VAL A 144 -0.96 19.31 2.87
C VAL A 144 -1.23 20.15 4.11
N LYS A 145 -0.33 21.09 4.41
CA LYS A 145 -0.48 22.04 5.51
C LYS A 145 -1.50 23.12 5.17
N SER A 146 -2.01 23.82 6.20
CA SER A 146 -2.96 24.92 6.03
C SER A 146 -2.40 26.08 5.21
N ASP A 147 -1.07 26.23 5.16
CA ASP A 147 -0.38 27.21 4.28
C ASP A 147 -0.17 26.71 2.83
N LYS A 148 -0.80 25.57 2.47
CA LYS A 148 -0.74 24.88 1.18
C LYS A 148 0.63 24.32 0.81
N LYS A 149 1.57 24.24 1.75
CA LYS A 149 2.83 23.52 1.56
C LYS A 149 2.66 22.05 1.86
N LEU A 150 3.50 21.22 1.23
CA LEU A 150 3.60 19.81 1.60
C LEU A 150 4.21 19.64 3.00
N VAL A 151 3.82 18.58 3.66
CA VAL A 151 4.36 18.19 4.97
C VAL A 151 5.81 17.74 4.82
#